data_2e1a245593d19af4452490aad55d59eb
#
_entry.id   2e1a245593d19af4452490aad55d59eb
#
_cell.length_a   1.000
_cell.length_b   1.000
_cell.length_c   1.000
_cell.angle_alpha   90.00
_cell.angle_beta   90.00
_cell.angle_gamma   90.00
#
_symmetry.space_group_name_H-M   'P 1'
#
loop_
_entity.id
_entity.type
_entity.pdbx_description
1 polymer ?
#
loop_
_entity_poly.entity_id
_entity_poly.type
_entity_poly.pdbx_seq_one_letter_code
_entity_poly.pdbx_strand_id
1 'polypeptide(L)'
;VGDADAMAISSSGVVTFSQRPLGSGGRELLLNSTISSAVAVFDINNTYINATYDIYELICMFHPVTDGARLENFFFATTDTNASGAIVSGSEHAHANAGFDSATYQASNTADHSDIGAFTIGNAGGEGIAFHMTLYNANNTDMTMVTSGTGSSYATNGAHTGFGFSGGMASPQTHLAHFCRGIRFAFDSGNIALGTVQVFGVR
;
A
#
# COMPACT_ATOMS: atom_id res chain seq x y z
N VAL A 1 21.61 33.46 -16.66
CA VAL A 1 20.48 32.56 -16.51
C VAL A 1 19.68 33.13 -15.35
N GLY A 2 18.58 33.86 -15.66
CA GLY A 2 17.75 34.47 -14.63
C GLY A 2 17.03 33.37 -13.83
N ASP A 3 17.20 33.38 -12.51
CA ASP A 3 16.34 32.65 -11.62
C ASP A 3 14.91 33.17 -11.78
N ALA A 4 14.07 32.39 -12.42
CA ALA A 4 12.64 32.61 -12.29
C ALA A 4 12.30 32.46 -10.80
N ASP A 5 11.52 33.42 -10.27
CA ASP A 5 11.15 33.44 -8.85
C ASP A 5 10.70 32.05 -8.38
N ALA A 6 11.49 31.45 -7.51
CA ALA A 6 11.22 30.10 -7.00
C ALA A 6 9.96 30.07 -6.11
N MET A 7 9.45 31.25 -5.74
CA MET A 7 8.30 31.40 -4.85
C MET A 7 7.49 32.65 -5.25
N ALA A 8 6.18 32.48 -5.30
CA ALA A 8 5.23 33.61 -5.44
C ALA A 8 4.28 33.61 -4.24
N ILE A 9 3.96 34.83 -3.74
CA ILE A 9 2.94 35.01 -2.71
C ILE A 9 1.80 35.80 -3.31
N SER A 10 0.60 35.25 -3.34
CA SER A 10 -0.59 35.95 -3.82
C SER A 10 -1.04 37.00 -2.82
N SER A 11 -1.89 37.92 -3.26
CA SER A 11 -2.52 38.94 -2.39
C SER A 11 -3.40 38.32 -1.28
N SER A 12 -3.81 37.08 -1.44
CA SER A 12 -4.53 36.28 -0.42
C SER A 12 -3.61 35.52 0.56
N GLY A 13 -2.28 35.74 0.46
CA GLY A 13 -1.30 35.08 1.32
C GLY A 13 -0.96 33.64 0.91
N VAL A 14 -1.45 33.17 -0.24
CA VAL A 14 -1.09 31.83 -0.74
C VAL A 14 0.33 31.85 -1.28
N VAL A 15 1.17 30.98 -0.75
CA VAL A 15 2.54 30.77 -1.21
C VAL A 15 2.56 29.67 -2.28
N THR A 16 3.06 30.02 -3.46
CA THR A 16 3.22 29.08 -4.56
C THR A 16 4.72 28.98 -4.89
N PHE A 17 5.22 27.77 -4.99
CA PHE A 17 6.57 27.50 -5.48
C PHE A 17 6.49 27.09 -6.95
N SER A 18 7.26 27.73 -7.82
CA SER A 18 7.36 27.36 -9.25
C SER A 18 8.06 26.04 -9.46
N GLN A 19 8.92 25.66 -8.52
CA GLN A 19 9.52 24.33 -8.40
C GLN A 19 9.52 23.94 -6.93
N ARG A 20 9.49 22.64 -6.67
CA ARG A 20 9.61 22.14 -5.30
C ARG A 20 10.96 22.59 -4.72
N PRO A 21 11.01 23.22 -3.54
CA PRO A 21 12.27 23.61 -2.92
C PRO A 21 13.20 22.41 -2.77
N LEU A 22 14.46 22.57 -3.16
CA LEU A 22 15.51 21.56 -2.91
C LEU A 22 15.59 21.33 -1.39
N GLY A 23 15.35 20.09 -0.97
CA GLY A 23 15.32 19.73 0.47
C GLY A 23 13.95 19.80 1.13
N SER A 24 12.86 20.13 0.42
CA SER A 24 11.49 19.95 0.92
C SER A 24 11.13 18.46 0.91
N GLY A 25 11.82 17.68 1.71
CA GLY A 25 11.75 16.23 1.90
C GLY A 25 10.79 15.54 0.94
N GLY A 26 11.31 14.83 0.02
CA GLY A 26 10.74 14.23 -1.18
C GLY A 26 9.40 13.50 -1.12
N ARG A 27 8.47 13.92 -0.29
CA ARG A 27 7.21 13.23 -0.03
C ARG A 27 6.01 14.09 -0.46
N GLU A 28 5.19 13.62 -1.37
CA GLU A 28 4.00 14.29 -1.89
C GLU A 28 2.76 13.43 -1.64
N LEU A 29 1.72 14.02 -1.01
CA LEU A 29 0.45 13.34 -0.79
C LEU A 29 -0.31 13.24 -2.12
N LEU A 30 -0.54 12.01 -2.59
CA LEU A 30 -1.21 11.69 -3.85
C LEU A 30 -2.67 11.29 -3.64
N LEU A 31 -2.95 10.56 -2.55
CA LEU A 31 -4.29 10.11 -2.17
C LEU A 31 -4.49 10.28 -0.67
N ASN A 32 -5.65 10.80 -0.30
CA ASN A 32 -6.16 10.74 1.06
C ASN A 32 -7.64 10.35 0.98
N SER A 33 -7.94 9.13 1.36
CA SER A 33 -9.27 8.54 1.21
C SER A 33 -9.79 7.96 2.51
N THR A 34 -11.09 8.06 2.71
CA THR A 34 -11.80 7.45 3.85
C THR A 34 -12.89 6.54 3.33
N ILE A 35 -12.93 5.30 3.83
CA ILE A 35 -14.00 4.34 3.60
C ILE A 35 -14.99 4.51 4.74
N SER A 36 -16.18 5.02 4.43
CA SER A 36 -17.26 5.27 5.41
C SER A 36 -18.46 4.34 5.25
N SER A 37 -18.45 3.51 4.20
CA SER A 37 -19.44 2.46 3.95
C SER A 37 -18.73 1.21 3.44
N ALA A 38 -19.30 0.04 3.75
CA ALA A 38 -18.66 -1.23 3.43
C ALA A 38 -18.41 -1.41 1.93
N VAL A 39 -17.19 -1.77 1.55
CA VAL A 39 -16.76 -2.07 0.18
C VAL A 39 -16.06 -3.43 0.13
N ALA A 40 -16.26 -4.17 -0.96
CA ALA A 40 -15.61 -5.47 -1.12
C ALA A 40 -14.10 -5.36 -1.28
N VAL A 41 -13.64 -4.32 -1.98
CA VAL A 41 -12.24 -4.06 -2.28
C VAL A 41 -11.94 -2.56 -2.21
N PHE A 42 -10.69 -2.22 -1.97
CA PHE A 42 -10.18 -0.85 -2.12
C PHE A 42 -9.00 -0.85 -3.09
N ASP A 43 -9.19 -0.15 -4.22
CA ASP A 43 -8.19 -0.07 -5.29
C ASP A 43 -7.47 1.27 -5.28
N ILE A 44 -6.15 1.23 -5.21
CA ILE A 44 -5.26 2.35 -5.52
C ILE A 44 -4.78 2.13 -6.95
N ASN A 45 -5.31 2.90 -7.88
CA ASN A 45 -5.09 2.69 -9.31
C ASN A 45 -3.88 3.48 -9.86
N ASN A 46 -3.67 3.41 -11.17
CA ASN A 46 -2.57 4.05 -11.88
C ASN A 46 -2.62 5.59 -11.91
N THR A 47 -3.69 6.21 -11.43
CA THR A 47 -3.72 7.66 -11.20
C THR A 47 -2.75 8.04 -10.08
N TYR A 48 -2.60 7.18 -9.08
CA TYR A 48 -1.79 7.40 -7.90
C TYR A 48 -0.45 6.69 -7.97
N ILE A 49 -0.41 5.43 -8.45
CA ILE A 49 0.83 4.66 -8.65
C ILE A 49 1.17 4.68 -10.13
N ASN A 50 2.05 5.57 -10.53
CA ASN A 50 2.38 5.85 -11.93
C ASN A 50 3.89 6.07 -12.13
N ALA A 51 4.32 6.49 -13.31
CA ALA A 51 5.73 6.67 -13.65
C ALA A 51 6.40 7.92 -13.03
N THR A 52 5.74 8.62 -12.12
CA THR A 52 6.29 9.86 -11.55
C THR A 52 7.27 9.60 -10.41
N TYR A 53 7.06 8.53 -9.66
CA TYR A 53 7.86 8.19 -8.48
C TYR A 53 8.34 6.75 -8.55
N ASP A 54 9.56 6.49 -8.09
CA ASP A 54 10.11 5.15 -7.94
C ASP A 54 9.72 4.52 -6.61
N ILE A 55 9.43 5.35 -5.62
CA ILE A 55 9.07 4.93 -4.27
C ILE A 55 7.70 5.49 -3.90
N TYR A 56 6.84 4.64 -3.35
CA TYR A 56 5.57 5.04 -2.78
C TYR A 56 5.46 4.57 -1.33
N GLU A 57 4.89 5.42 -0.49
CA GLU A 57 4.56 5.07 0.88
C GLU A 57 3.04 5.10 1.07
N LEU A 58 2.52 4.07 1.70
CA LEU A 58 1.12 3.91 2.03
C LEU A 58 0.95 3.86 3.54
N ILE A 59 0.03 4.66 4.07
CA ILE A 59 -0.42 4.59 5.46
C ILE A 59 -1.87 4.18 5.42
N CYS A 60 -2.15 2.99 5.95
CA CYS A 60 -3.46 2.37 5.84
C CYS A 60 -4.01 1.94 7.21
N MET A 61 -5.32 2.06 7.35
CA MET A 61 -6.06 1.50 8.46
C MET A 61 -7.35 0.91 7.92
N PHE A 62 -7.66 -0.35 8.28
CA PHE A 62 -8.85 -1.05 7.84
C PHE A 62 -9.53 -1.77 9.01
N HIS A 63 -10.84 -1.81 8.94
CA HIS A 63 -11.70 -2.56 9.85
C HIS A 63 -12.58 -3.52 9.03
N PRO A 64 -12.60 -4.83 9.32
CA PRO A 64 -13.40 -5.80 8.58
C PRO A 64 -14.87 -5.77 9.01
N VAL A 65 -15.75 -6.22 8.10
CA VAL A 65 -17.14 -6.56 8.45
C VAL A 65 -17.21 -7.91 9.17
N THR A 66 -16.37 -8.85 8.73
CA THR A 66 -16.37 -10.23 9.24
C THR A 66 -15.29 -10.42 10.30
N ASP A 67 -15.67 -11.02 11.40
CA ASP A 67 -14.74 -11.40 12.47
C ASP A 67 -13.81 -12.51 12.00
N GLY A 68 -12.52 -12.39 12.32
CA GLY A 68 -11.53 -13.39 11.96
C GLY A 68 -11.02 -13.31 10.52
N ALA A 69 -11.32 -12.22 9.80
CA ALA A 69 -10.82 -11.99 8.46
C ALA A 69 -9.33 -11.66 8.43
N ARG A 70 -8.66 -11.96 7.31
CA ARG A 70 -7.27 -11.56 7.01
C ARG A 70 -7.28 -10.49 5.94
N LEU A 71 -6.42 -9.51 6.09
CA LEU A 71 -6.25 -8.50 5.05
C LEU A 71 -5.24 -8.99 4.02
N GLU A 72 -5.66 -8.98 2.78
CA GLU A 72 -4.87 -9.35 1.60
C GLU A 72 -4.55 -8.12 0.77
N ASN A 73 -3.38 -8.08 0.14
CA ASN A 73 -3.07 -7.14 -0.91
C ASN A 73 -2.67 -7.84 -2.20
N PHE A 74 -3.06 -7.23 -3.31
CA PHE A 74 -2.79 -7.70 -4.66
C PHE A 74 -2.13 -6.58 -5.46
N PHE A 75 -1.22 -6.92 -6.37
CA PHE A 75 -0.60 -5.97 -7.28
C PHE A 75 -1.17 -6.09 -8.68
N PHE A 76 -1.27 -4.97 -9.38
CA PHE A 76 -1.66 -4.91 -10.78
C PHE A 76 -0.45 -4.67 -11.67
N ALA A 77 -0.33 -5.45 -12.74
CA ALA A 77 0.73 -5.32 -13.74
C ALA A 77 0.40 -4.30 -14.84
N THR A 78 1.42 -3.87 -15.57
CA THR A 78 1.42 -2.74 -16.49
C THR A 78 0.68 -2.86 -17.79
N THR A 79 0.24 -4.03 -18.19
CA THR A 79 -0.40 -4.17 -19.50
C THR A 79 -1.75 -3.48 -19.58
N ASP A 80 -2.26 -3.02 -18.44
CA ASP A 80 -3.56 -2.35 -18.37
C ASP A 80 -3.47 -0.94 -17.81
N THR A 81 -4.18 -0.05 -18.46
CA THR A 81 -4.31 1.36 -18.09
C THR A 81 -5.22 1.58 -16.88
N ASN A 82 -5.80 0.51 -16.33
CA ASN A 82 -6.76 0.55 -15.23
C ASN A 82 -6.33 -0.38 -14.08
N ALA A 83 -6.74 -0.06 -12.86
CA ALA A 83 -6.69 -0.98 -11.72
C ALA A 83 -7.58 -2.24 -11.89
N SER A 84 -8.30 -2.36 -13.00
CA SER A 84 -9.00 -3.57 -13.44
C SER A 84 -8.11 -4.51 -14.27
N GLY A 85 -6.83 -4.22 -14.39
CA GLY A 85 -5.84 -5.06 -15.05
C GLY A 85 -5.64 -6.39 -14.37
N ALA A 86 -4.88 -7.27 -15.02
CA ALA A 86 -4.58 -8.58 -14.47
C ALA A 86 -3.83 -8.44 -13.13
N ILE A 87 -4.40 -9.02 -12.09
CA ILE A 87 -3.70 -9.22 -10.83
C ILE A 87 -2.46 -10.08 -11.11
N VAL A 88 -1.31 -9.64 -10.62
CA VAL A 88 -0.10 -10.45 -10.64
C VAL A 88 -0.33 -11.69 -9.79
N SER A 89 -0.25 -12.86 -10.38
CA SER A 89 -0.58 -14.13 -9.75
C SER A 89 0.54 -15.17 -9.90
N GLY A 90 0.47 -16.21 -9.10
CA GLY A 90 1.39 -17.33 -9.17
C GLY A 90 2.82 -16.97 -8.79
N SER A 91 3.79 -17.51 -9.51
CA SER A 91 5.22 -17.32 -9.23
C SER A 91 5.72 -15.88 -9.43
N GLU A 92 4.86 -14.99 -9.92
CA GLU A 92 5.18 -13.58 -10.15
C GLU A 92 4.97 -12.70 -8.89
N HIS A 93 4.32 -13.24 -7.88
CA HIS A 93 4.11 -12.59 -6.61
C HIS A 93 4.79 -13.42 -5.51
N ALA A 94 5.67 -12.78 -4.77
CA ALA A 94 6.31 -13.37 -3.60
C ALA A 94 6.11 -12.48 -2.39
N HIS A 95 5.81 -13.09 -1.27
CA HIS A 95 5.60 -12.36 -0.04
C HIS A 95 5.96 -13.22 1.17
N ALA A 96 6.42 -12.57 2.21
CA ALA A 96 6.57 -13.15 3.54
C ALA A 96 6.09 -12.17 4.59
N ASN A 97 5.34 -12.63 5.55
CA ASN A 97 5.01 -11.85 6.73
C ASN A 97 5.42 -12.60 8.00
N ALA A 98 5.65 -11.86 9.05
CA ALA A 98 5.95 -12.38 10.36
C ALA A 98 5.36 -11.46 11.42
N GLY A 99 4.74 -12.03 12.43
CA GLY A 99 4.15 -11.27 13.52
C GLY A 99 4.26 -11.98 14.85
N PHE A 100 4.07 -11.21 15.90
CA PHE A 100 4.05 -11.69 17.28
C PHE A 100 2.72 -11.29 17.89
N ASP A 101 1.94 -12.25 18.33
CA ASP A 101 0.99 -12.05 19.42
C ASP A 101 1.72 -12.35 20.74
N SER A 102 1.15 -11.97 21.83
CA SER A 102 1.77 -11.96 23.16
C SER A 102 2.63 -13.19 23.53
N ALA A 103 2.60 -14.28 22.75
CA ALA A 103 3.32 -15.51 23.03
C ALA A 103 3.78 -16.30 21.79
N THR A 104 3.31 -16.00 20.58
CA THR A 104 3.50 -16.88 19.43
C THR A 104 4.04 -16.11 18.22
N TYR A 105 5.12 -16.59 17.64
CA TYR A 105 5.58 -16.16 16.32
C TYR A 105 4.78 -16.87 15.24
N GLN A 106 4.26 -16.14 14.28
CA GLN A 106 3.63 -16.69 13.09
C GLN A 106 4.26 -16.12 11.83
N ALA A 107 4.35 -16.94 10.81
CA ALA A 107 4.81 -16.55 9.50
C ALA A 107 3.94 -17.22 8.43
N SER A 108 3.66 -16.52 7.35
CA SER A 108 3.01 -17.08 6.17
C SER A 108 3.67 -16.59 4.90
N ASN A 109 3.56 -17.38 3.85
CA ASN A 109 3.87 -16.96 2.47
C ASN A 109 2.76 -17.49 1.56
N THR A 110 2.40 -16.68 0.57
CA THR A 110 1.41 -17.02 -0.45
C THR A 110 1.94 -16.62 -1.82
N ALA A 111 1.42 -17.26 -2.88
CA ALA A 111 1.89 -17.04 -4.23
C ALA A 111 1.08 -16.00 -5.02
N ASP A 112 -0.17 -15.74 -4.63
CA ASP A 112 -1.11 -14.94 -5.43
C ASP A 112 -1.43 -13.59 -4.81
N HIS A 113 -1.19 -13.44 -3.52
CA HIS A 113 -1.46 -12.24 -2.74
C HIS A 113 -0.51 -12.18 -1.54
N SER A 114 -0.49 -11.04 -0.88
CA SER A 114 0.19 -10.91 0.41
C SER A 114 -0.84 -10.80 1.51
N ASP A 115 -0.79 -11.70 2.50
CA ASP A 115 -1.46 -11.46 3.77
C ASP A 115 -0.74 -10.32 4.49
N ILE A 116 -1.44 -9.24 4.78
CA ILE A 116 -0.92 -8.16 5.61
C ILE A 116 -1.22 -8.48 7.07
N GLY A 117 -0.20 -8.95 7.76
CA GLY A 117 -0.33 -9.49 9.11
C GLY A 117 -0.64 -10.99 9.09
N ALA A 118 0.06 -11.72 9.94
CA ALA A 118 -0.05 -13.19 10.02
C ALA A 118 -1.28 -13.68 10.80
N PHE A 119 -2.15 -12.77 11.24
CA PHE A 119 -3.22 -13.05 12.20
C PHE A 119 -4.58 -12.63 11.68
N THR A 120 -5.60 -13.28 12.20
CA THR A 120 -6.99 -12.90 11.96
C THR A 120 -7.33 -11.61 12.71
N ILE A 121 -8.08 -10.74 12.07
CA ILE A 121 -8.44 -9.41 12.55
C ILE A 121 -9.86 -9.46 13.08
N GLY A 122 -10.08 -8.90 14.25
CA GLY A 122 -11.42 -8.80 14.83
C GLY A 122 -12.26 -7.66 14.25
N ASN A 123 -13.58 -7.77 14.39
CA ASN A 123 -14.54 -6.81 13.88
C ASN A 123 -15.31 -6.05 14.99
N ALA A 124 -14.97 -6.25 16.25
CA ALA A 124 -15.58 -5.49 17.34
C ALA A 124 -15.11 -4.04 17.35
N GLY A 125 -15.83 -3.17 18.04
CA GLY A 125 -15.48 -1.75 18.13
C GLY A 125 -14.09 -1.53 18.71
N GLY A 126 -13.21 -0.86 17.97
CA GLY A 126 -11.80 -0.64 18.34
C GLY A 126 -10.83 -1.68 17.78
N GLU A 127 -11.31 -2.74 17.18
CA GLU A 127 -10.49 -3.74 16.48
C GLU A 127 -10.17 -3.28 15.06
N GLY A 128 -9.22 -3.93 14.42
CA GLY A 128 -8.80 -3.60 13.05
C GLY A 128 -7.31 -3.78 12.83
N ILE A 129 -6.85 -3.28 11.71
CA ILE A 129 -5.43 -3.35 11.31
C ILE A 129 -4.97 -1.97 10.84
N ALA A 130 -3.76 -1.58 11.26
CA ALA A 130 -3.09 -0.37 10.80
C ALA A 130 -1.66 -0.70 10.40
N PHE A 131 -1.21 -0.18 9.27
CA PHE A 131 0.15 -0.45 8.77
C PHE A 131 0.70 0.69 7.92
N HIS A 132 2.01 0.71 7.84
CA HIS A 132 2.79 1.48 6.88
C HIS A 132 3.47 0.51 5.91
N MET A 133 3.31 0.77 4.62
CA MET A 133 3.91 -0.01 3.54
C MET A 133 4.71 0.91 2.64
N THR A 134 5.89 0.47 2.23
CA THR A 134 6.70 1.13 1.21
C THR A 134 6.83 0.22 -0.01
N LEU A 135 6.60 0.79 -1.18
CA LEU A 135 6.88 0.18 -2.47
C LEU A 135 8.17 0.78 -3.01
N TYR A 136 9.14 -0.06 -3.31
CA TYR A 136 10.40 0.33 -3.94
C TYR A 136 10.42 -0.14 -5.39
N ASN A 137 10.98 0.66 -6.28
CA ASN A 137 11.13 0.34 -7.70
C ASN A 137 9.79 0.12 -8.43
N ALA A 138 8.73 0.80 -8.02
CA ALA A 138 7.40 0.64 -8.61
C ALA A 138 7.37 0.96 -10.12
N ASN A 139 8.30 1.79 -10.59
CA ASN A 139 8.40 2.23 -11.98
C ASN A 139 9.69 1.81 -12.69
N ASN A 140 10.52 0.99 -12.06
CA ASN A 140 11.79 0.57 -12.64
C ASN A 140 11.60 -0.74 -13.40
N THR A 141 11.93 -0.73 -14.71
CA THR A 141 11.86 -1.92 -15.55
C THR A 141 13.08 -2.84 -15.43
N ASP A 142 14.16 -2.32 -14.86
CA ASP A 142 15.43 -3.06 -14.72
C ASP A 142 15.53 -3.78 -13.38
N MET A 143 14.64 -3.42 -12.44
CA MET A 143 14.64 -3.97 -11.08
C MET A 143 13.24 -4.42 -10.68
N THR A 144 13.18 -5.53 -9.97
CA THR A 144 11.93 -6.02 -9.40
C THR A 144 11.37 -5.04 -8.36
N MET A 145 10.07 -4.78 -8.42
CA MET A 145 9.40 -4.06 -7.35
C MET A 145 9.43 -4.89 -6.08
N VAL A 146 9.83 -4.28 -4.99
CA VAL A 146 9.78 -4.88 -3.66
C VAL A 146 8.95 -4.03 -2.71
N THR A 147 8.33 -4.69 -1.74
CA THR A 147 7.58 -4.03 -0.68
C THR A 147 8.16 -4.36 0.67
N SER A 148 8.05 -3.44 1.59
CA SER A 148 8.25 -3.72 3.00
C SER A 148 7.25 -2.92 3.82
N GLY A 149 6.91 -3.44 4.99
CA GLY A 149 6.01 -2.71 5.87
C GLY A 149 5.99 -3.28 7.28
N THR A 150 5.44 -2.48 8.16
CA THR A 150 5.19 -2.84 9.55
C THR A 150 3.83 -2.34 9.97
N GLY A 151 3.23 -3.01 10.93
CA GLY A 151 1.93 -2.61 11.41
C GLY A 151 1.55 -3.27 12.72
N SER A 152 0.31 -3.03 13.10
CA SER A 152 -0.32 -3.70 14.22
C SER A 152 -1.77 -4.01 13.91
N SER A 153 -2.28 -5.07 14.49
CA SER A 153 -3.68 -5.47 14.41
C SER A 153 -4.22 -5.84 15.78
N TYR A 154 -5.52 -5.80 15.87
CA TYR A 154 -6.26 -6.32 17.01
C TYR A 154 -6.99 -7.59 16.56
N ALA A 155 -6.60 -8.72 17.14
CA ALA A 155 -7.13 -10.03 16.77
C ALA A 155 -8.48 -10.31 17.45
N THR A 156 -9.22 -11.29 16.92
CA THR A 156 -10.53 -11.74 17.42
C THR A 156 -10.53 -12.16 18.89
N ASN A 157 -9.40 -12.54 19.43
CA ASN A 157 -9.24 -12.92 20.83
C ASN A 157 -8.86 -11.76 21.76
N GLY A 158 -8.90 -10.53 21.25
CA GLY A 158 -8.51 -9.35 22.00
C GLY A 158 -7.00 -9.11 22.14
N ALA A 159 -6.18 -9.90 21.44
CA ALA A 159 -4.73 -9.73 21.48
C ALA A 159 -4.25 -8.65 20.52
N HIS A 160 -3.36 -7.79 20.99
CA HIS A 160 -2.59 -6.90 20.13
C HIS A 160 -1.44 -7.67 19.47
N THR A 161 -1.30 -7.46 18.17
CA THR A 161 -0.28 -8.10 17.36
C THR A 161 0.53 -7.05 16.63
N GLY A 162 1.84 -7.07 16.79
CA GLY A 162 2.77 -6.35 15.93
C GLY A 162 3.26 -7.26 14.81
N PHE A 163 3.39 -6.75 13.60
CA PHE A 163 3.87 -7.53 12.46
C PHE A 163 4.79 -6.74 11.54
N GLY A 164 5.63 -7.47 10.82
CA GLY A 164 6.37 -6.98 9.67
C GLY A 164 6.07 -7.86 8.46
N PHE A 165 6.11 -7.27 7.29
CA PHE A 165 5.95 -7.98 6.03
C PHE A 165 6.91 -7.46 4.98
N SER A 166 7.25 -8.33 4.05
CA SER A 166 8.00 -7.98 2.85
C SER A 166 7.50 -8.83 1.70
N GLY A 167 7.62 -8.30 0.50
CA GLY A 167 7.17 -9.00 -0.68
C GLY A 167 7.55 -8.25 -1.93
N GLY A 168 6.89 -8.57 -3.01
CA GLY A 168 7.08 -7.87 -4.26
C GLY A 168 6.51 -8.63 -5.43
N MET A 169 6.62 -8.03 -6.59
CA MET A 169 6.40 -8.70 -7.84
C MET A 169 7.68 -9.44 -8.17
N ALA A 170 7.70 -10.76 -7.97
CA ALA A 170 8.80 -11.57 -8.45
C ALA A 170 8.83 -11.50 -9.97
N SER A 171 9.87 -10.92 -10.53
CA SER A 171 10.10 -10.99 -11.96
C SER A 171 10.91 -12.24 -12.27
N PRO A 172 10.34 -13.30 -12.80
CA PRO A 172 11.08 -14.15 -13.68
C PRO A 172 11.41 -13.29 -14.92
N GLN A 173 12.54 -13.50 -15.52
CA GLN A 173 13.16 -12.76 -16.62
C GLN A 173 12.24 -12.38 -17.80
N THR A 174 10.99 -12.79 -17.81
CA THR A 174 9.98 -12.52 -18.85
C THR A 174 9.13 -11.27 -18.59
N HIS A 175 9.17 -10.68 -17.38
CA HIS A 175 8.30 -9.56 -16.99
C HIS A 175 9.05 -8.30 -16.53
N LEU A 176 10.34 -8.16 -16.86
CA LEU A 176 11.14 -6.95 -16.62
C LEU A 176 10.53 -5.65 -17.20
N ALA A 177 9.52 -5.77 -18.05
CA ALA A 177 8.80 -4.64 -18.63
C ALA A 177 7.55 -4.23 -17.81
N HIS A 178 7.30 -4.86 -16.67
CA HIS A 178 6.08 -4.63 -15.92
C HIS A 178 6.32 -3.71 -14.72
N PHE A 179 5.64 -2.58 -14.73
CA PHE A 179 5.56 -1.68 -13.59
C PHE A 179 4.39 -2.11 -12.68
N CYS A 180 4.47 -1.84 -11.41
CA CYS A 180 3.28 -1.83 -10.56
C CYS A 180 2.40 -0.63 -10.94
N ARG A 181 1.15 -0.88 -11.29
CA ARG A 181 0.18 0.17 -11.67
C ARG A 181 -1.00 0.23 -10.72
N GLY A 182 -0.92 -0.42 -9.61
CA GLY A 182 -1.93 -0.34 -8.59
C GLY A 182 -1.82 -1.44 -7.55
N ILE A 183 -2.53 -1.21 -6.47
CA ILE A 183 -2.66 -2.14 -5.37
C ILE A 183 -4.13 -2.26 -5.03
N ARG A 184 -4.58 -3.48 -4.80
CA ARG A 184 -5.88 -3.79 -4.21
C ARG A 184 -5.69 -4.27 -2.79
N PHE A 185 -6.55 -3.81 -1.91
CA PHE A 185 -6.75 -4.37 -0.59
C PHE A 185 -8.14 -5.02 -0.52
N ALA A 186 -8.20 -6.21 0.05
CA ALA A 186 -9.43 -6.94 0.31
C ALA A 186 -9.27 -7.74 1.60
N PHE A 187 -10.38 -8.11 2.22
CA PHE A 187 -10.35 -9.18 3.21
C PHE A 187 -10.63 -10.53 2.54
N ASP A 188 -10.01 -11.60 3.02
CA ASP A 188 -10.24 -12.99 2.58
C ASP A 188 -11.69 -13.42 2.78
N SER A 189 -12.36 -12.79 3.73
CA SER A 189 -13.79 -12.98 4.00
C SER A 189 -14.47 -11.67 4.37
N GLY A 190 -15.63 -11.40 3.77
CA GLY A 190 -16.42 -10.21 4.00
C GLY A 190 -15.86 -8.95 3.33
N ASN A 191 -16.33 -7.82 3.77
CA ASN A 191 -16.01 -6.50 3.23
C ASN A 191 -15.10 -5.70 4.17
N ILE A 192 -14.46 -4.66 3.63
CA ILE A 192 -13.87 -3.57 4.42
C ILE A 192 -15.04 -2.71 4.92
N ALA A 193 -15.27 -2.69 6.23
CA ALA A 193 -16.36 -1.91 6.85
C ALA A 193 -16.03 -0.42 6.85
N LEU A 194 -14.84 -0.09 7.32
CA LEU A 194 -14.32 1.27 7.47
C LEU A 194 -12.81 1.27 7.18
N GLY A 195 -12.26 2.43 6.84
CA GLY A 195 -10.82 2.55 6.66
C GLY A 195 -10.36 3.94 6.28
N THR A 196 -9.06 4.14 6.35
CA THR A 196 -8.37 5.31 5.80
C THR A 196 -7.15 4.85 5.04
N VAL A 197 -6.88 5.51 3.92
CA VAL A 197 -5.73 5.23 3.06
C VAL A 197 -5.10 6.53 2.64
N GLN A 198 -3.82 6.67 2.91
CA GLN A 198 -2.99 7.75 2.40
C GLN A 198 -1.88 7.16 1.52
N VAL A 199 -1.65 7.77 0.37
CA VAL A 199 -0.57 7.41 -0.55
C VAL A 199 0.32 8.61 -0.78
N PHE A 200 1.61 8.40 -0.65
CA PHE A 200 2.62 9.41 -0.91
C PHE A 200 3.59 8.91 -1.98
N GLY A 201 3.96 9.81 -2.90
CA GLY A 201 5.10 9.63 -3.78
C GLY A 201 6.36 10.18 -3.11
N VAL A 202 7.47 9.46 -3.20
CA VAL A 202 8.77 9.83 -2.62
C VAL A 202 9.79 10.01 -3.75
N ARG A 203 10.53 11.12 -3.70
CA ARG A 203 11.61 11.45 -4.67
C ARG A 203 12.97 11.37 -4.03
#